data_2c431ee8e7ccab0fe3bfe4830f23f08d
#
_entry.id   2c431ee8e7ccab0fe3bfe4830f23f08d
#
_cell.length_a   1.000
_cell.length_b   1.000
_cell.length_c   1.000
_cell.angle_alpha   90.00
_cell.angle_beta   90.00
_cell.angle_gamma   90.00
#
_symmetry.space_group_name_H-M   'P 1'
#
loop_
_entity.id
_entity.type
_entity.pdbx_description
1 polymer ?
#
loop_
_entity_poly.entity_id
_entity_poly.type
_entity_poly.pdbx_seq_one_letter_code
_entity_poly.pdbx_strand_id
1 'polypeptide(L)'
;MKRVFAIRRMQEDDPCWCGSEKTVSSCHWKRQDARPVSVGHQVGVRVGIFKRKKFCSATYDSANCETKNIVGAHTIQKSAVLEAMAEEGHVGSLYQQVGEVSDVNLKRGVTNIASVFYGFCRKHDNDLFECLEKRPVVLNAECLWASSYRAVCHEHYQKMAAIEGTKAQRDFADNGLPLPWQLMMQAEIRNSQAQLRLGLEFISTIKQRFEQISADPQGNLLGWLVTFNGPPKLAVSGTFSPFYSLDGQLIQGGEATQHVEHFAISTVMYEGKAAWIVACLPEQRIVVRFLEQLFSRSHREIMDILSWAVFAWNENVYFPLSWWDGLSETDKEALLALAQKANCTTPYENQTFPGSVIDQHIQSVIPFPC
;
A
#
# COMPACT_ATOMS: atom_id res chain seq x y z
N MET A 1 -11.94 -42.51 29.53
CA MET A 1 -12.68 -42.78 28.28
C MET A 1 -12.23 -41.81 27.21
N LYS A 2 -11.42 -42.26 26.25
CA LYS A 2 -11.06 -41.43 25.07
C LYS A 2 -12.28 -41.41 24.16
N ARG A 3 -12.90 -40.26 23.98
CA ARG A 3 -13.95 -40.09 22.97
C ARG A 3 -13.26 -40.17 21.60
N VAL A 4 -13.45 -41.29 20.89
CA VAL A 4 -13.08 -41.43 19.47
C VAL A 4 -14.12 -40.66 18.70
N PHE A 5 -13.74 -39.49 18.18
CA PHE A 5 -14.58 -38.79 17.20
C PHE A 5 -14.57 -39.58 15.90
N ALA A 6 -15.68 -40.21 15.54
CA ALA A 6 -15.83 -40.81 14.24
C ALA A 6 -15.80 -39.67 13.18
N ILE A 7 -14.76 -39.63 12.37
CA ILE A 7 -14.68 -38.71 11.23
C ILE A 7 -15.71 -39.19 10.21
N ARG A 8 -16.84 -38.52 10.14
CA ARG A 8 -17.87 -38.78 9.12
C ARG A 8 -17.30 -38.35 7.77
N ARG A 9 -17.40 -39.23 6.77
CA ARG A 9 -17.11 -38.87 5.37
C ARG A 9 -18.10 -37.81 4.93
N MET A 10 -17.62 -36.70 4.38
CA MET A 10 -18.47 -35.61 3.87
C MET A 10 -19.34 -36.11 2.70
N GLN A 11 -20.59 -35.70 2.71
CA GLN A 11 -21.54 -35.96 1.61
C GLN A 11 -21.59 -34.77 0.64
N GLU A 12 -22.11 -34.99 -0.54
CA GLU A 12 -22.20 -33.94 -1.58
C GLU A 12 -22.99 -32.70 -1.10
N ASP A 13 -24.05 -32.91 -0.34
CA ASP A 13 -24.98 -31.88 0.15
C ASP A 13 -24.53 -31.25 1.48
N ASP A 14 -23.47 -31.74 2.10
CA ASP A 14 -22.95 -31.14 3.34
C ASP A 14 -22.43 -29.71 3.03
N PRO A 15 -22.51 -28.78 4.02
CA PRO A 15 -21.86 -27.49 3.90
C PRO A 15 -20.35 -27.66 3.66
N CYS A 16 -19.80 -26.91 2.70
CA CYS A 16 -18.41 -27.04 2.35
C CYS A 16 -17.50 -26.62 3.52
N TRP A 17 -16.54 -27.46 3.84
CA TRP A 17 -15.55 -27.24 4.90
C TRP A 17 -14.71 -25.96 4.72
N CYS A 18 -14.64 -25.40 3.51
CA CYS A 18 -13.92 -24.17 3.25
C CYS A 18 -14.62 -22.90 3.78
N GLY A 19 -15.86 -23.01 4.25
CA GLY A 19 -16.66 -21.88 4.75
C GLY A 19 -17.17 -20.95 3.64
N SER A 20 -17.38 -21.47 2.41
CA SER A 20 -17.92 -20.71 1.27
C SER A 20 -19.45 -20.55 1.30
N GLU A 21 -20.14 -21.16 2.28
CA GLU A 21 -21.60 -21.25 2.35
C GLU A 21 -22.25 -22.06 1.21
N LYS A 22 -21.44 -22.64 0.33
CA LYS A 22 -21.85 -23.56 -0.75
C LYS A 22 -21.85 -25.00 -0.23
N THR A 23 -22.55 -25.91 -0.91
CA THR A 23 -22.42 -27.36 -0.67
C THR A 23 -21.07 -27.88 -1.15
N VAL A 24 -20.62 -29.02 -0.64
CA VAL A 24 -19.38 -29.67 -1.09
C VAL A 24 -19.46 -29.96 -2.60
N SER A 25 -20.60 -30.43 -3.10
CA SER A 25 -20.83 -30.73 -4.52
C SER A 25 -20.61 -29.51 -5.43
N SER A 26 -21.02 -28.34 -4.99
CA SER A 26 -20.89 -27.10 -5.75
C SER A 26 -19.59 -26.34 -5.51
N CYS A 27 -18.73 -26.83 -4.61
CA CYS A 27 -17.51 -26.14 -4.19
C CYS A 27 -16.24 -26.99 -4.34
N HIS A 28 -16.05 -28.02 -3.49
CA HIS A 28 -14.79 -28.79 -3.46
C HIS A 28 -14.96 -30.26 -3.91
N TRP A 29 -16.14 -30.65 -4.40
CA TRP A 29 -16.32 -32.00 -4.90
C TRP A 29 -15.44 -32.26 -6.10
N LYS A 30 -14.56 -33.27 -5.98
CA LYS A 30 -13.60 -33.62 -7.05
C LYS A 30 -12.68 -32.48 -7.51
N ARG A 31 -12.46 -31.45 -6.69
CA ARG A 31 -11.57 -30.32 -7.03
C ARG A 31 -10.12 -30.79 -7.23
N GLN A 32 -9.71 -31.88 -6.59
CA GLN A 32 -8.41 -32.51 -6.83
C GLN A 32 -8.23 -32.98 -8.29
N ASP A 33 -9.33 -33.26 -8.97
CA ASP A 33 -9.33 -33.71 -10.38
C ASP A 33 -9.45 -32.51 -11.36
N ALA A 34 -9.64 -31.32 -10.83
CA ALA A 34 -9.72 -30.09 -11.61
C ALA A 34 -8.33 -29.68 -12.13
N ARG A 35 -8.30 -29.07 -13.30
CA ARG A 35 -7.04 -28.56 -13.86
C ARG A 35 -6.52 -27.39 -13.01
N PRO A 36 -5.23 -27.41 -12.60
CA PRO A 36 -4.61 -26.28 -11.91
C PRO A 36 -4.72 -25.00 -12.73
N VAL A 37 -4.97 -23.90 -12.03
CA VAL A 37 -5.07 -22.58 -12.66
C VAL A 37 -3.69 -21.96 -12.78
N SER A 38 -3.34 -21.48 -13.99
CA SER A 38 -2.03 -20.88 -14.23
C SER A 38 -1.85 -19.59 -13.42
N VAL A 39 -0.58 -19.28 -13.09
CA VAL A 39 -0.21 -18.02 -12.42
C VAL A 39 -0.71 -16.79 -13.20
N GLY A 40 -0.57 -16.81 -14.53
CA GLY A 40 -1.05 -15.72 -15.38
C GLY A 40 -2.56 -15.47 -15.27
N HIS A 41 -3.37 -16.55 -15.12
CA HIS A 41 -4.80 -16.39 -14.87
C HIS A 41 -5.08 -15.78 -13.49
N GLN A 42 -4.39 -16.24 -12.45
CA GLN A 42 -4.55 -15.70 -11.08
C GLN A 42 -4.21 -14.20 -11.04
N VAL A 43 -3.11 -13.80 -11.65
CA VAL A 43 -2.73 -12.39 -11.81
C VAL A 43 -3.78 -11.62 -12.59
N GLY A 44 -4.25 -12.16 -13.72
CA GLY A 44 -5.31 -11.57 -14.55
C GLY A 44 -6.60 -11.32 -13.78
N VAL A 45 -7.01 -12.25 -12.93
CA VAL A 45 -8.19 -12.09 -12.05
C VAL A 45 -7.98 -10.93 -11.05
N ARG A 46 -6.83 -10.88 -10.34
CA ARG A 46 -6.53 -9.81 -9.39
C ARG A 46 -6.49 -8.44 -10.06
N VAL A 47 -5.74 -8.30 -11.15
CA VAL A 47 -5.66 -7.05 -11.94
C VAL A 47 -7.03 -6.65 -12.48
N GLY A 48 -7.83 -7.61 -12.95
CA GLY A 48 -9.19 -7.37 -13.42
C GLY A 48 -10.11 -6.86 -12.32
N ILE A 49 -10.01 -7.38 -11.10
CA ILE A 49 -10.76 -6.91 -9.93
C ILE A 49 -10.36 -5.48 -9.59
N PHE A 50 -9.05 -5.20 -9.47
CA PHE A 50 -8.54 -3.87 -9.21
C PHE A 50 -9.06 -2.85 -10.23
N LYS A 51 -8.96 -3.13 -11.52
CA LYS A 51 -9.40 -2.22 -12.59
C LYS A 51 -10.92 -2.03 -12.68
N ARG A 52 -11.70 -3.04 -12.32
CA ARG A 52 -13.18 -2.98 -12.35
C ARG A 52 -13.77 -2.30 -11.13
N LYS A 53 -13.06 -2.29 -10.01
CA LYS A 53 -13.49 -1.62 -8.80
C LYS A 53 -13.43 -0.10 -9.05
N LYS A 54 -14.60 0.53 -9.10
CA LYS A 54 -14.73 1.96 -9.40
C LYS A 54 -15.73 2.58 -8.44
N PHE A 55 -15.27 3.49 -7.60
CA PHE A 55 -16.12 4.25 -6.68
C PHE A 55 -15.43 5.55 -6.30
N CYS A 56 -16.18 6.52 -5.79
CA CYS A 56 -15.59 7.74 -5.26
C CYS A 56 -15.36 7.59 -3.76
N SER A 57 -14.14 7.80 -3.32
CA SER A 57 -13.75 7.74 -1.90
C SER A 57 -14.25 8.93 -1.08
N ALA A 58 -14.51 10.08 -1.70
CA ALA A 58 -15.00 11.28 -1.03
C ALA A 58 -16.51 11.17 -0.70
N THR A 59 -16.86 10.21 0.17
CA THR A 59 -18.26 9.91 0.51
C THR A 59 -18.90 10.96 1.41
N TYR A 60 -18.09 11.74 2.11
CA TYR A 60 -18.55 12.85 2.96
C TYR A 60 -19.15 14.02 2.17
N ASP A 61 -18.76 14.17 0.92
CA ASP A 61 -19.28 15.18 -0.01
C ASP A 61 -20.14 14.56 -1.12
N SER A 62 -21.09 13.73 -0.72
CA SER A 62 -21.95 12.99 -1.64
C SER A 62 -22.81 13.88 -2.54
N ALA A 63 -23.16 15.10 -2.09
CA ALA A 63 -23.94 16.07 -2.84
C ALA A 63 -23.23 16.57 -4.11
N ASN A 64 -21.89 16.63 -4.08
CA ASN A 64 -21.06 17.06 -5.19
C ASN A 64 -20.47 15.89 -6.00
N CYS A 65 -20.82 14.65 -5.68
CA CYS A 65 -20.21 13.46 -6.25
C CYS A 65 -20.79 13.08 -7.62
N GLU A 66 -19.94 12.99 -8.64
CA GLU A 66 -20.26 12.45 -9.96
C GLU A 66 -20.04 10.94 -10.03
N THR A 67 -20.82 10.15 -9.31
CA THR A 67 -20.62 8.69 -9.13
C THR A 67 -20.48 7.90 -10.43
N LYS A 68 -21.04 8.39 -11.55
CA LYS A 68 -20.96 7.74 -12.86
C LYS A 68 -19.69 8.09 -13.64
N ASN A 69 -18.89 9.05 -13.17
CA ASN A 69 -17.71 9.58 -13.86
C ASN A 69 -16.43 9.32 -13.05
N ILE A 70 -16.17 8.05 -12.71
CA ILE A 70 -14.95 7.66 -11.99
C ILE A 70 -13.78 7.67 -12.95
N VAL A 71 -12.70 8.37 -12.57
CA VAL A 71 -11.48 8.53 -13.38
C VAL A 71 -10.33 7.71 -12.83
N GLY A 72 -9.30 7.53 -13.64
CA GLY A 72 -8.01 7.01 -13.18
C GLY A 72 -7.23 8.14 -12.50
N ALA A 73 -7.37 8.25 -11.19
CA ALA A 73 -6.63 9.23 -10.39
C ALA A 73 -5.20 8.76 -10.14
N HIS A 74 -4.23 9.66 -10.31
CA HIS A 74 -2.85 9.40 -9.94
C HIS A 74 -2.63 9.66 -8.45
N THR A 75 -2.00 8.73 -7.73
CA THR A 75 -1.58 8.97 -6.34
C THR A 75 -0.35 9.87 -6.23
N ILE A 76 0.47 9.88 -7.26
CA ILE A 76 1.66 10.71 -7.43
C ILE A 76 1.43 11.60 -8.65
N GLN A 77 1.66 12.90 -8.52
CA GLN A 77 1.47 13.86 -9.60
C GLN A 77 2.23 13.40 -10.87
N LYS A 78 1.47 13.17 -11.96
CA LYS A 78 2.04 12.64 -13.19
C LYS A 78 2.98 13.65 -13.85
N SER A 79 2.49 14.85 -14.13
CA SER A 79 3.21 15.85 -14.94
C SER A 79 4.47 16.39 -14.28
N ALA A 80 4.45 16.60 -12.97
CA ALA A 80 5.61 17.19 -12.29
C ALA A 80 6.55 16.14 -11.70
N VAL A 81 6.04 15.00 -11.20
CA VAL A 81 6.87 14.02 -10.51
C VAL A 81 7.24 12.84 -11.42
N LEU A 82 6.21 12.11 -11.92
CA LEU A 82 6.49 10.89 -12.71
C LEU A 82 7.16 11.21 -14.04
N GLU A 83 6.74 12.28 -14.74
CA GLU A 83 7.36 12.68 -16.01
C GLU A 83 8.78 13.23 -15.83
N ALA A 84 9.07 13.88 -14.67
CA ALA A 84 10.42 14.37 -14.36
C ALA A 84 11.46 13.26 -14.13
N MET A 85 11.01 12.06 -13.78
CA MET A 85 11.87 10.88 -13.56
C MET A 85 11.74 9.83 -14.66
N ALA A 86 10.81 10.01 -15.61
CA ALA A 86 10.55 9.04 -16.66
C ALA A 86 11.63 9.05 -17.72
N GLU A 87 12.01 7.87 -18.17
CA GLU A 87 12.91 7.64 -19.28
C GLU A 87 12.11 7.03 -20.44
N GLU A 88 12.06 7.71 -21.58
CA GLU A 88 11.22 7.33 -22.72
C GLU A 88 9.74 7.09 -22.33
N GLY A 89 9.22 7.90 -21.40
CA GLY A 89 7.86 7.79 -20.88
C GLY A 89 7.62 6.63 -19.89
N HIS A 90 8.69 5.97 -19.43
CA HIS A 90 8.62 4.83 -18.51
C HIS A 90 9.30 5.13 -17.18
N VAL A 91 8.78 4.52 -16.12
CA VAL A 91 9.35 4.50 -14.76
C VAL A 91 9.45 3.05 -14.28
N GLY A 92 10.42 2.79 -13.42
CA GLY A 92 10.58 1.53 -12.71
C GLY A 92 9.71 1.48 -11.46
N SER A 93 9.24 0.30 -11.09
CA SER A 93 8.65 -0.02 -9.79
C SER A 93 8.92 -1.49 -9.45
N LEU A 94 8.87 -1.83 -8.18
CA LEU A 94 8.89 -3.23 -7.74
C LEU A 94 7.46 -3.73 -7.60
N TYR A 95 7.22 -4.97 -7.98
CA TYR A 95 5.92 -5.60 -7.80
C TYR A 95 6.08 -7.05 -7.37
N GLN A 96 5.19 -7.49 -6.51
CA GLN A 96 5.14 -8.88 -6.10
C GLN A 96 4.48 -9.73 -7.20
N GLN A 97 5.23 -10.68 -7.72
CA GLN A 97 4.68 -11.66 -8.68
C GLN A 97 3.93 -12.75 -7.89
N VAL A 98 2.73 -13.07 -8.33
CA VAL A 98 1.98 -14.20 -7.78
C VAL A 98 2.50 -15.49 -8.43
N GLY A 99 3.13 -16.36 -7.65
CA GLY A 99 3.70 -17.63 -8.13
C GLY A 99 4.09 -18.54 -6.97
N GLU A 100 4.75 -19.65 -7.28
CA GLU A 100 5.17 -20.68 -6.33
C GLU A 100 6.17 -20.16 -5.27
N VAL A 101 6.90 -19.10 -5.63
CA VAL A 101 7.69 -18.29 -4.72
C VAL A 101 7.24 -16.86 -4.93
N SER A 102 7.03 -16.11 -3.86
CA SER A 102 6.64 -14.70 -3.92
C SER A 102 7.82 -13.83 -4.40
N ASP A 103 8.19 -13.98 -5.67
CA ASP A 103 9.28 -13.22 -6.25
C ASP A 103 8.82 -11.78 -6.53
N VAL A 104 9.57 -10.83 -6.02
CA VAL A 104 9.46 -9.43 -6.39
C VAL A 104 10.33 -9.19 -7.62
N ASN A 105 9.77 -8.50 -8.60
CA ASN A 105 10.46 -8.22 -9.85
C ASN A 105 10.35 -6.75 -10.23
N LEU A 106 11.28 -6.28 -11.07
CA LEU A 106 11.20 -4.98 -11.70
C LEU A 106 10.03 -4.94 -12.68
N LYS A 107 9.19 -3.91 -12.56
CA LYS A 107 8.15 -3.57 -13.52
C LYS A 107 8.50 -2.26 -14.22
N ARG A 108 8.51 -2.28 -15.53
CA ARG A 108 8.55 -1.06 -16.37
C ARG A 108 7.11 -0.60 -16.62
N GLY A 109 6.74 0.56 -16.09
CA GLY A 109 5.40 1.12 -16.21
C GLY A 109 5.40 2.42 -16.98
N VAL A 110 4.47 2.58 -17.94
CA VAL A 110 4.25 3.89 -18.57
C VAL A 110 3.63 4.86 -17.57
N THR A 111 4.06 6.14 -17.61
CA THR A 111 3.60 7.16 -16.66
C THR A 111 2.08 7.34 -16.64
N ASN A 112 1.40 7.08 -17.77
CA ASN A 112 -0.06 7.17 -17.87
C ASN A 112 -0.83 6.16 -17.00
N ILE A 113 -0.20 5.06 -16.58
CA ILE A 113 -0.82 4.01 -15.75
C ILE A 113 -0.08 3.79 -14.44
N ALA A 114 1.11 4.35 -14.29
CA ALA A 114 1.85 4.33 -13.04
C ALA A 114 1.07 5.11 -11.98
N SER A 115 0.98 4.59 -10.77
CA SER A 115 0.26 5.18 -9.62
C SER A 115 -1.26 5.40 -9.80
N VAL A 116 -1.89 4.84 -10.84
CA VAL A 116 -3.33 5.05 -11.14
C VAL A 116 -4.21 4.12 -10.33
N PHE A 117 -5.27 4.66 -9.73
CA PHE A 117 -6.37 3.91 -9.15
C PHE A 117 -7.73 4.58 -9.45
N TYR A 118 -8.84 3.85 -9.32
CA TYR A 118 -10.18 4.32 -9.69
C TYR A 118 -11.01 4.65 -8.44
N GLY A 119 -10.44 5.50 -7.58
CA GLY A 119 -10.97 5.85 -6.27
C GLY A 119 -11.59 7.23 -6.15
N PHE A 120 -11.70 8.00 -7.25
CA PHE A 120 -12.35 9.31 -7.26
C PHE A 120 -13.16 9.56 -8.52
N CYS A 121 -14.24 10.31 -8.40
CA CYS A 121 -14.93 10.88 -9.58
C CYS A 121 -14.14 12.09 -10.11
N ARG A 122 -14.37 12.45 -11.36
CA ARG A 122 -13.65 13.56 -12.03
C ARG A 122 -13.72 14.87 -11.23
N LYS A 123 -14.89 15.19 -10.69
CA LYS A 123 -15.07 16.41 -9.91
C LYS A 123 -14.21 16.39 -8.64
N HIS A 124 -14.32 15.34 -7.82
CA HIS A 124 -13.52 15.23 -6.60
C HIS A 124 -12.02 15.11 -6.85
N ASP A 125 -11.61 14.40 -7.91
CA ASP A 125 -10.19 14.33 -8.28
C ASP A 125 -9.63 15.72 -8.62
N ASN A 126 -10.39 16.52 -9.36
CA ASN A 126 -9.99 17.86 -9.74
C ASN A 126 -10.01 18.86 -8.58
N ASP A 127 -11.05 18.81 -7.73
CA ASP A 127 -11.30 19.84 -6.71
C ASP A 127 -10.44 19.60 -5.46
N LEU A 128 -10.39 18.35 -4.97
CA LEU A 128 -9.65 18.02 -3.74
C LEU A 128 -8.13 18.09 -3.90
N PHE A 129 -7.64 17.86 -5.11
CA PHE A 129 -6.19 17.79 -5.37
C PHE A 129 -5.66 18.94 -6.23
N GLU A 130 -6.48 20.00 -6.39
CA GLU A 130 -6.08 21.18 -7.17
C GLU A 130 -4.79 21.81 -6.66
N CYS A 131 -4.62 21.91 -5.34
CA CYS A 131 -3.44 22.46 -4.70
C CYS A 131 -2.15 21.63 -4.97
N LEU A 132 -2.29 20.35 -5.34
CA LEU A 132 -1.18 19.47 -5.70
C LEU A 132 -0.93 19.41 -7.21
N GLU A 133 -1.97 19.56 -8.04
CA GLU A 133 -1.92 19.25 -9.48
C GLU A 133 -1.84 20.50 -10.37
N LYS A 134 -2.50 21.60 -9.98
CA LYS A 134 -2.69 22.75 -10.86
C LYS A 134 -1.96 24.01 -10.41
N ARG A 135 -1.42 24.03 -9.20
CA ARG A 135 -0.73 25.17 -8.62
C ARG A 135 0.66 24.73 -8.15
N PRO A 136 1.62 25.66 -8.02
CA PRO A 136 2.84 25.36 -7.27
C PRO A 136 2.46 24.90 -5.86
N VAL A 137 3.01 23.76 -5.44
CA VAL A 137 2.74 23.23 -4.10
C VAL A 137 3.23 24.23 -3.05
N VAL A 138 2.34 24.59 -2.16
CA VAL A 138 2.62 25.45 -1.00
C VAL A 138 2.49 24.59 0.25
N LEU A 139 3.42 24.73 1.18
CA LEU A 139 3.34 24.03 2.45
C LEU A 139 2.28 24.70 3.34
N ASN A 140 1.05 24.22 3.22
CA ASN A 140 -0.10 24.65 4.01
C ASN A 140 -0.97 23.46 4.40
N ALA A 141 -1.95 23.66 5.26
CA ALA A 141 -2.83 22.62 5.77
C ALA A 141 -3.64 21.92 4.65
N GLU A 142 -4.05 22.68 3.63
CA GLU A 142 -4.78 22.14 2.46
C GLU A 142 -3.94 21.13 1.69
N CYS A 143 -2.70 21.47 1.31
CA CYS A 143 -1.82 20.56 0.57
C CYS A 143 -1.38 19.37 1.42
N LEU A 144 -1.15 19.59 2.73
CA LEU A 144 -0.83 18.53 3.68
C LEU A 144 -1.98 17.52 3.78
N TRP A 145 -3.21 18.03 3.94
CA TRP A 145 -4.42 17.21 3.99
C TRP A 145 -4.64 16.47 2.67
N ALA A 146 -4.61 17.17 1.54
CA ALA A 146 -4.89 16.60 0.22
C ALA A 146 -3.93 15.46 -0.13
N SER A 147 -2.62 15.65 0.09
CA SER A 147 -1.61 14.61 -0.18
C SER A 147 -1.81 13.38 0.68
N SER A 148 -2.09 13.58 1.97
CA SER A 148 -2.30 12.50 2.93
C SER A 148 -3.62 11.78 2.70
N TYR A 149 -4.70 12.52 2.45
CA TYR A 149 -6.01 11.94 2.16
C TYR A 149 -5.98 11.08 0.90
N ARG A 150 -5.27 11.52 -0.15
CA ARG A 150 -5.08 10.73 -1.37
C ARG A 150 -4.38 9.40 -1.08
N ALA A 151 -3.32 9.42 -0.28
CA ALA A 151 -2.58 8.21 0.12
C ALA A 151 -3.46 7.26 0.96
N VAL A 152 -4.22 7.78 1.92
CA VAL A 152 -5.15 7.02 2.75
C VAL A 152 -6.28 6.40 1.90
N CYS A 153 -6.85 7.16 0.96
CA CYS A 153 -7.87 6.65 0.04
C CYS A 153 -7.34 5.56 -0.88
N HIS A 154 -6.10 5.67 -1.34
CA HIS A 154 -5.46 4.64 -2.14
C HIS A 154 -5.28 3.34 -1.35
N GLU A 155 -4.78 3.42 -0.12
CA GLU A 155 -4.63 2.25 0.76
C GLU A 155 -5.97 1.58 1.07
N HIS A 156 -7.00 2.38 1.37
CA HIS A 156 -8.37 1.88 1.55
C HIS A 156 -8.88 1.15 0.31
N TYR A 157 -8.67 1.72 -0.88
CA TYR A 157 -9.03 1.12 -2.16
C TYR A 157 -8.31 -0.21 -2.39
N GLN A 158 -7.00 -0.26 -2.13
CA GLN A 158 -6.16 -1.46 -2.27
C GLN A 158 -6.67 -2.61 -1.39
N LYS A 159 -6.95 -2.35 -0.11
CA LYS A 159 -7.48 -3.36 0.82
C LYS A 159 -8.85 -3.89 0.38
N MET A 160 -9.74 -3.01 -0.09
CA MET A 160 -11.03 -3.44 -0.63
C MET A 160 -10.87 -4.34 -1.87
N ALA A 161 -9.96 -3.98 -2.78
CA ALA A 161 -9.69 -4.78 -3.98
C ALA A 161 -9.01 -6.12 -3.63
N ALA A 162 -8.10 -6.13 -2.67
CA ALA A 162 -7.44 -7.35 -2.18
C ALA A 162 -8.42 -8.33 -1.53
N ILE A 163 -9.38 -7.84 -0.73
CA ILE A 163 -10.44 -8.69 -0.14
C ILE A 163 -11.28 -9.35 -1.23
N GLU A 164 -11.65 -8.63 -2.28
CA GLU A 164 -12.36 -9.22 -3.42
C GLU A 164 -11.49 -10.21 -4.19
N GLY A 165 -10.20 -9.91 -4.33
CA GLY A 165 -9.22 -10.82 -4.94
C GLY A 165 -9.09 -12.14 -4.18
N THR A 166 -9.00 -12.11 -2.85
CA THR A 166 -8.94 -13.33 -2.04
C THR A 166 -10.24 -14.11 -2.08
N LYS A 167 -11.41 -13.44 -2.17
CA LYS A 167 -12.69 -14.13 -2.40
C LYS A 167 -12.69 -14.91 -3.71
N ALA A 168 -12.21 -14.29 -4.79
CA ALA A 168 -12.11 -14.95 -6.09
C ALA A 168 -11.11 -16.13 -6.07
N GLN A 169 -9.98 -15.98 -5.38
CA GLN A 169 -8.99 -17.05 -5.22
C GLN A 169 -9.56 -18.32 -4.58
N ARG A 170 -10.49 -18.21 -3.63
CA ARG A 170 -11.15 -19.36 -2.99
C ARG A 170 -11.79 -20.31 -3.99
N ASP A 171 -12.22 -19.81 -5.13
CA ASP A 171 -12.94 -20.61 -6.12
C ASP A 171 -12.01 -21.46 -7.01
N PHE A 172 -10.69 -21.18 -7.02
CA PHE A 172 -9.79 -21.87 -7.95
C PHE A 172 -8.35 -22.11 -7.46
N ALA A 173 -7.90 -21.48 -6.38
CA ALA A 173 -6.48 -21.50 -5.99
C ALA A 173 -5.95 -22.89 -5.66
N ASP A 174 -6.81 -23.78 -5.20
CA ASP A 174 -6.50 -25.15 -4.79
C ASP A 174 -6.95 -26.22 -5.79
N ASN A 175 -7.30 -25.83 -7.02
CA ASN A 175 -7.62 -26.77 -8.09
C ASN A 175 -6.43 -27.70 -8.39
N GLY A 176 -6.71 -29.00 -8.50
CA GLY A 176 -5.71 -30.03 -8.76
C GLY A 176 -4.85 -30.43 -7.56
N LEU A 177 -5.06 -29.80 -6.41
CA LEU A 177 -4.33 -30.16 -5.18
C LEU A 177 -5.01 -31.33 -4.45
N PRO A 178 -4.23 -32.24 -3.81
CA PRO A 178 -4.77 -33.21 -2.87
C PRO A 178 -5.46 -32.53 -1.66
N LEU A 179 -6.45 -33.18 -1.08
CA LEU A 179 -7.27 -32.64 0.01
C LEU A 179 -6.49 -31.97 1.16
N PRO A 180 -5.39 -32.53 1.67
CA PRO A 180 -4.61 -31.86 2.72
C PRO A 180 -4.11 -30.46 2.30
N TRP A 181 -3.64 -30.33 1.08
CA TRP A 181 -3.17 -29.05 0.52
C TRP A 181 -4.32 -28.07 0.25
N GLN A 182 -5.49 -28.59 -0.19
CA GLN A 182 -6.69 -27.77 -0.30
C GLN A 182 -7.08 -27.17 1.06
N LEU A 183 -7.06 -27.98 2.12
CA LEU A 183 -7.34 -27.54 3.49
C LEU A 183 -6.38 -26.42 3.94
N MET A 184 -5.09 -26.61 3.72
CA MET A 184 -4.06 -25.62 4.05
C MET A 184 -4.25 -24.34 3.24
N MET A 185 -4.44 -24.43 1.92
CA MET A 185 -4.63 -23.28 1.04
C MET A 185 -5.87 -22.47 1.43
N GLN A 186 -7.00 -23.14 1.66
CA GLN A 186 -8.24 -22.47 2.06
C GLN A 186 -8.16 -21.86 3.47
N ALA A 187 -7.39 -22.47 4.38
CA ALA A 187 -7.13 -21.89 5.70
C ALA A 187 -6.30 -20.60 5.56
N GLU A 188 -5.25 -20.63 4.73
CA GLU A 188 -4.39 -19.47 4.47
C GLU A 188 -5.17 -18.32 3.82
N ILE A 189 -6.01 -18.61 2.81
CA ILE A 189 -6.88 -17.60 2.20
C ILE A 189 -7.83 -16.97 3.23
N ARG A 190 -8.43 -17.76 4.13
CA ARG A 190 -9.28 -17.23 5.20
C ARG A 190 -8.52 -16.35 6.17
N ASN A 191 -7.32 -16.78 6.56
CA ASN A 191 -6.44 -15.98 7.42
C ASN A 191 -6.09 -14.65 6.75
N SER A 192 -5.63 -14.67 5.50
CA SER A 192 -5.39 -13.47 4.70
C SER A 192 -6.60 -12.55 4.62
N GLN A 193 -7.81 -13.10 4.41
CA GLN A 193 -9.03 -12.30 4.39
C GLN A 193 -9.33 -11.63 5.73
N ALA A 194 -9.09 -12.33 6.84
CA ALA A 194 -9.30 -11.78 8.18
C ALA A 194 -8.33 -10.62 8.44
N GLN A 195 -7.06 -10.77 8.08
CA GLN A 195 -6.04 -9.72 8.20
C GLN A 195 -6.38 -8.49 7.32
N LEU A 196 -6.79 -8.72 6.08
CA LEU A 196 -7.19 -7.64 5.17
C LEU A 196 -8.43 -6.87 5.67
N ARG A 197 -9.41 -7.56 6.26
CA ARG A 197 -10.61 -6.93 6.84
C ARG A 197 -10.26 -6.08 8.05
N LEU A 198 -9.41 -6.58 8.94
CA LEU A 198 -8.91 -5.82 10.08
C LEU A 198 -8.15 -4.57 9.62
N GLY A 199 -7.23 -4.72 8.66
CA GLY A 199 -6.52 -3.59 8.08
C GLY A 199 -7.44 -2.60 7.35
N LEU A 200 -8.54 -3.08 6.72
CA LEU A 200 -9.55 -2.20 6.13
C LEU A 200 -10.30 -1.40 7.19
N GLU A 201 -10.64 -2.01 8.31
CA GLU A 201 -11.29 -1.33 9.44
C GLU A 201 -10.41 -0.19 9.98
N PHE A 202 -9.11 -0.46 10.20
CA PHE A 202 -8.17 0.55 10.69
C PHE A 202 -8.04 1.72 9.72
N ILE A 203 -7.78 1.45 8.44
CA ILE A 203 -7.63 2.53 7.45
C ILE A 203 -8.95 3.28 7.20
N SER A 204 -10.10 2.63 7.36
CA SER A 204 -11.41 3.27 7.26
C SER A 204 -11.62 4.28 8.39
N THR A 205 -11.19 3.97 9.61
CA THR A 205 -11.25 4.89 10.76
C THR A 205 -10.37 6.13 10.49
N ILE A 206 -9.16 5.93 10.01
CA ILE A 206 -8.26 7.02 9.65
C ILE A 206 -8.86 7.88 8.53
N LYS A 207 -9.38 7.23 7.48
CA LYS A 207 -10.05 7.92 6.38
C LYS A 207 -11.21 8.79 6.86
N GLN A 208 -12.09 8.26 7.71
CA GLN A 208 -13.20 9.01 8.29
C GLN A 208 -12.71 10.23 9.08
N ARG A 209 -11.60 10.12 9.81
CA ARG A 209 -11.02 11.24 10.54
C ARG A 209 -10.51 12.33 9.59
N PHE A 210 -9.83 11.96 8.50
CA PHE A 210 -9.44 12.92 7.45
C PHE A 210 -10.66 13.62 6.84
N GLU A 211 -11.76 12.91 6.62
CA GLU A 211 -13.01 13.49 6.10
C GLU A 211 -13.65 14.49 7.08
N GLN A 212 -13.60 14.21 8.37
CA GLN A 212 -14.12 15.12 9.41
C GLN A 212 -13.38 16.45 9.47
N ILE A 213 -12.06 16.43 9.22
CA ILE A 213 -11.23 17.66 9.27
C ILE A 213 -11.10 18.33 7.90
N SER A 214 -11.77 17.85 6.85
CA SER A 214 -11.61 18.35 5.49
C SER A 214 -11.94 19.83 5.31
N ALA A 215 -12.90 20.34 6.08
CA ALA A 215 -13.30 21.75 6.02
C ALA A 215 -12.34 22.70 6.76
N ASP A 216 -11.62 22.17 7.76
CA ASP A 216 -10.63 22.92 8.56
C ASP A 216 -9.49 21.98 8.98
N PRO A 217 -8.53 21.72 8.09
CA PRO A 217 -7.39 20.86 8.42
C PRO A 217 -6.32 21.55 9.30
N GLN A 218 -6.38 22.88 9.45
CA GLN A 218 -5.44 23.65 10.25
C GLN A 218 -5.51 23.22 11.72
N GLY A 219 -4.36 22.92 12.33
CA GLY A 219 -4.28 22.45 13.72
C GLY A 219 -4.74 20.99 13.95
N ASN A 220 -5.24 20.30 12.89
CA ASN A 220 -5.72 18.93 12.95
C ASN A 220 -4.78 17.92 12.26
N LEU A 221 -3.62 18.38 11.79
CA LEU A 221 -2.59 17.54 11.16
C LEU A 221 -1.21 17.93 11.67
N LEU A 222 -0.38 16.94 11.91
CA LEU A 222 1.06 17.10 12.07
C LEU A 222 1.76 16.70 10.79
N GLY A 223 2.76 17.46 10.37
CA GLY A 223 3.47 17.17 9.14
C GLY A 223 4.88 17.69 9.06
N TRP A 224 5.63 17.14 8.13
CA TRP A 224 6.99 17.52 7.79
C TRP A 224 7.14 17.54 6.28
N LEU A 225 7.82 18.55 5.77
CA LEU A 225 8.30 18.58 4.40
C LEU A 225 9.78 18.23 4.38
N VAL A 226 10.12 17.12 3.77
CA VAL A 226 11.49 16.68 3.51
C VAL A 226 11.87 17.09 2.10
N THR A 227 12.71 18.09 1.95
CA THR A 227 13.13 18.61 0.64
C THR A 227 14.45 17.97 0.19
N PHE A 228 14.61 17.77 -1.11
CA PHE A 228 15.77 17.14 -1.70
C PHE A 228 16.52 18.08 -2.66
N ASN A 229 17.78 17.77 -2.92
CA ASN A 229 18.57 18.42 -3.96
C ASN A 229 18.23 17.78 -5.32
N GLY A 230 17.66 18.57 -6.25
CA GLY A 230 17.43 18.16 -7.63
C GLY A 230 16.09 17.43 -7.88
N PRO A 231 15.97 16.78 -9.03
CA PRO A 231 14.76 16.08 -9.45
C PRO A 231 14.50 14.82 -8.61
N PRO A 232 13.27 14.28 -8.62
CA PRO A 232 12.95 13.08 -7.87
C PRO A 232 13.70 11.87 -8.44
N LYS A 233 14.43 11.16 -7.56
CA LYS A 233 15.03 9.84 -7.87
C LYS A 233 14.21 8.70 -7.25
N LEU A 234 13.34 9.02 -6.30
CA LEU A 234 12.41 8.10 -5.69
C LEU A 234 11.08 8.82 -5.47
N ALA A 235 10.01 8.30 -6.04
CA ALA A 235 8.67 8.80 -5.86
C ALA A 235 7.81 7.77 -5.14
N VAL A 236 7.08 8.21 -4.12
CA VAL A 236 6.27 7.37 -3.25
C VAL A 236 4.94 8.04 -2.93
N SER A 237 3.89 7.25 -2.77
CA SER A 237 2.65 7.70 -2.13
C SER A 237 2.00 6.51 -1.44
N GLY A 238 1.80 6.60 -0.13
CA GLY A 238 1.21 5.52 0.65
C GLY A 238 1.08 5.85 2.13
N THR A 239 0.61 4.88 2.89
CA THR A 239 0.51 4.93 4.34
C THR A 239 1.43 3.89 4.97
N PHE A 240 1.97 4.20 6.12
CA PHE A 240 2.96 3.40 6.81
C PHE A 240 2.58 3.19 8.27
N SER A 241 2.80 1.98 8.78
CA SER A 241 2.53 1.61 10.17
C SER A 241 3.81 1.09 10.81
N PRO A 242 4.53 1.91 11.59
CA PRO A 242 5.72 1.43 12.28
C PRO A 242 5.33 0.48 13.42
N PHE A 243 5.73 -0.78 13.33
CA PHE A 243 5.50 -1.76 14.41
C PHE A 243 6.57 -1.68 15.49
N TYR A 244 7.76 -1.22 15.12
CA TYR A 244 8.88 -1.06 16.03
C TYR A 244 9.35 0.39 16.04
N SER A 245 9.81 0.85 17.21
CA SER A 245 10.57 2.10 17.32
C SER A 245 11.90 1.97 16.56
N LEU A 246 12.59 3.09 16.37
CA LEU A 246 13.92 3.09 15.76
C LEU A 246 14.97 2.38 16.63
N ASP A 247 14.68 2.20 17.92
CA ASP A 247 15.53 1.48 18.88
C ASP A 247 15.11 -0.01 19.02
N GLY A 248 14.30 -0.55 18.08
CA GLY A 248 13.92 -1.96 18.00
C GLY A 248 12.85 -2.43 18.99
N GLN A 249 12.21 -1.53 19.73
CA GLN A 249 11.12 -1.89 20.65
C GLN A 249 9.79 -2.03 19.91
N LEU A 250 9.03 -3.10 20.19
CA LEU A 250 7.67 -3.24 19.67
C LEU A 250 6.78 -2.15 20.24
N ILE A 251 6.20 -1.30 19.37
CA ILE A 251 5.38 -0.14 19.77
C ILE A 251 3.91 -0.30 19.43
N GLN A 252 3.56 -1.16 18.46
CA GLN A 252 2.18 -1.53 18.13
C GLN A 252 2.13 -2.89 17.42
N GLY A 253 0.91 -3.42 17.22
CA GLY A 253 0.71 -4.69 16.50
C GLY A 253 1.00 -5.95 17.30
N GLY A 254 1.24 -5.84 18.62
CA GLY A 254 1.47 -6.98 19.52
C GLY A 254 0.23 -7.82 19.77
N GLU A 255 -0.95 -7.23 19.65
CA GLU A 255 -2.24 -7.89 19.79
C GLU A 255 -3.05 -7.77 18.50
N ALA A 256 -3.69 -8.86 18.08
CA ALA A 256 -4.43 -8.92 16.82
C ALA A 256 -5.63 -7.94 16.73
N THR A 257 -6.11 -7.45 17.87
CA THR A 257 -7.24 -6.51 17.97
C THR A 257 -6.81 -5.06 18.21
N GLN A 258 -5.51 -4.81 18.41
CA GLN A 258 -5.00 -3.47 18.64
C GLN A 258 -5.17 -2.62 17.38
N HIS A 259 -5.74 -1.42 17.55
CA HIS A 259 -5.78 -0.43 16.46
C HIS A 259 -4.36 -0.05 16.05
N VAL A 260 -4.08 -0.13 14.75
CA VAL A 260 -2.77 0.19 14.18
C VAL A 260 -2.79 1.61 13.63
N GLU A 261 -1.89 2.45 14.14
CA GLU A 261 -1.72 3.84 13.71
C GLU A 261 -0.86 3.92 12.45
N HIS A 262 -1.13 4.94 11.61
CA HIS A 262 -0.48 5.12 10.32
C HIS A 262 -0.06 6.57 10.13
N PHE A 263 1.05 6.80 9.42
CA PHE A 263 1.35 8.09 8.80
C PHE A 263 1.29 7.97 7.28
N ALA A 264 1.06 9.08 6.62
CA ALA A 264 1.09 9.17 5.16
C ALA A 264 2.42 9.75 4.69
N ILE A 265 2.88 9.30 3.52
CA ILE A 265 3.99 9.90 2.79
C ILE A 265 3.58 10.09 1.33
N SER A 266 3.91 11.23 0.75
CA SER A 266 3.64 11.52 -0.66
C SER A 266 4.74 12.38 -1.26
N THR A 267 5.16 12.03 -2.47
CA THR A 267 6.11 12.84 -3.24
C THR A 267 5.39 13.97 -3.96
N VAL A 268 5.93 15.16 -3.84
CA VAL A 268 5.48 16.38 -4.51
C VAL A 268 6.66 17.13 -5.13
N MET A 269 6.37 18.07 -6.02
CA MET A 269 7.34 19.06 -6.45
C MET A 269 7.13 20.35 -5.67
N TYR A 270 8.14 20.74 -4.90
CA TYR A 270 8.16 21.95 -4.10
C TYR A 270 9.31 22.85 -4.55
N GLU A 271 9.01 24.08 -4.98
CA GLU A 271 10.00 25.04 -5.50
C GLU A 271 10.91 24.45 -6.59
N GLY A 272 10.32 23.64 -7.49
CA GLY A 272 11.03 23.01 -8.61
C GLY A 272 11.95 21.84 -8.24
N LYS A 273 11.90 21.37 -6.98
CA LYS A 273 12.68 20.24 -6.47
C LYS A 273 11.74 19.15 -5.93
N ALA A 274 12.25 17.93 -5.87
CA ALA A 274 11.54 16.85 -5.21
C ALA A 274 11.40 17.12 -3.71
N ALA A 275 10.26 16.76 -3.15
CA ALA A 275 10.01 16.77 -1.71
C ALA A 275 9.06 15.65 -1.31
N TRP A 276 9.18 15.20 -0.07
CA TRP A 276 8.19 14.31 0.53
C TRP A 276 7.41 15.06 1.61
N ILE A 277 6.10 15.01 1.51
CA ILE A 277 5.20 15.36 2.59
C ILE A 277 5.02 14.11 3.45
N VAL A 278 5.35 14.22 4.74
CA VAL A 278 5.09 13.17 5.75
C VAL A 278 4.09 13.74 6.74
N ALA A 279 2.97 13.05 6.98
CA ALA A 279 1.92 13.58 7.84
C ALA A 279 1.17 12.50 8.60
N CYS A 280 0.67 12.86 9.77
CA CYS A 280 -0.21 12.03 10.60
C CYS A 280 -1.25 12.87 11.33
N LEU A 281 -2.24 12.19 11.91
CA LEU A 281 -3.21 12.81 12.81
C LEU A 281 -2.60 12.95 14.20
N PRO A 282 -2.83 14.08 14.92
CA PRO A 282 -2.22 14.32 16.24
C PRO A 282 -2.60 13.30 17.31
N GLU A 283 -3.76 12.68 17.20
CA GLU A 283 -4.22 11.61 18.09
C GLU A 283 -3.48 10.30 17.92
N GLN A 284 -2.76 10.09 16.82
CA GLN A 284 -1.94 8.91 16.53
C GLN A 284 -0.61 8.98 17.28
N ARG A 285 -0.67 8.81 18.61
CA ARG A 285 0.44 9.09 19.53
C ARG A 285 1.68 8.21 19.32
N ILE A 286 1.49 6.96 18.91
CA ILE A 286 2.60 6.03 18.60
C ILE A 286 3.36 6.53 17.39
N VAL A 287 2.62 6.87 16.33
CA VAL A 287 3.18 7.40 15.08
C VAL A 287 3.83 8.75 15.29
N VAL A 288 3.20 9.66 16.06
CA VAL A 288 3.80 10.96 16.39
C VAL A 288 5.17 10.79 17.04
N ARG A 289 5.29 9.94 18.07
CA ARG A 289 6.57 9.67 18.74
C ARG A 289 7.61 9.05 17.79
N PHE A 290 7.18 8.14 16.92
CA PHE A 290 8.06 7.55 15.91
C PHE A 290 8.61 8.62 14.96
N LEU A 291 7.75 9.51 14.45
CA LEU A 291 8.17 10.59 13.53
C LEU A 291 9.04 11.65 14.23
N GLU A 292 8.75 12.00 15.48
CA GLU A 292 9.61 12.87 16.29
C GLU A 292 11.01 12.25 16.47
N GLN A 293 11.07 10.96 16.80
CA GLN A 293 12.33 10.22 16.90
C GLN A 293 13.08 10.19 15.56
N LEU A 294 12.37 9.95 14.45
CA LEU A 294 12.93 9.93 13.11
C LEU A 294 13.52 11.29 12.74
N PHE A 295 12.75 12.36 12.88
CA PHE A 295 13.15 13.70 12.45
C PHE A 295 14.12 14.39 13.41
N SER A 296 14.46 13.77 14.54
CA SER A 296 15.59 14.19 15.40
C SER A 296 16.93 13.63 14.93
N ARG A 297 16.96 12.72 13.96
CA ARG A 297 18.18 12.10 13.42
C ARG A 297 18.88 13.02 12.41
N SER A 298 20.09 12.65 12.02
CA SER A 298 20.78 13.30 10.91
C SER A 298 20.04 13.11 9.57
N HIS A 299 20.21 14.04 8.63
CA HIS A 299 19.58 13.94 7.30
C HIS A 299 19.90 12.62 6.58
N ARG A 300 21.11 12.08 6.79
CA ARG A 300 21.51 10.78 6.24
C ARG A 300 20.70 9.65 6.85
N GLU A 301 20.60 9.58 8.17
CA GLU A 301 19.82 8.56 8.87
C GLU A 301 18.34 8.64 8.51
N ILE A 302 17.78 9.87 8.41
CA ILE A 302 16.39 10.08 7.96
C ILE A 302 16.19 9.49 6.57
N MET A 303 17.12 9.77 5.63
CA MET A 303 17.04 9.24 4.27
C MET A 303 17.13 7.72 4.24
N ASP A 304 18.05 7.13 4.98
CA ASP A 304 18.25 5.69 5.04
C ASP A 304 17.00 4.99 5.61
N ILE A 305 16.44 5.50 6.71
CA ILE A 305 15.24 4.93 7.36
C ILE A 305 14.00 5.09 6.46
N LEU A 306 13.77 6.27 5.90
CA LEU A 306 12.62 6.49 5.01
C LEU A 306 12.72 5.66 3.74
N SER A 307 13.89 5.55 3.15
CA SER A 307 14.11 4.72 1.96
C SER A 307 13.86 3.25 2.27
N TRP A 308 14.37 2.75 3.39
CA TRP A 308 14.06 1.41 3.86
C TRP A 308 12.55 1.21 4.01
N ALA A 309 11.86 2.12 4.71
CA ALA A 309 10.41 2.02 4.92
C ALA A 309 9.64 2.01 3.59
N VAL A 310 10.05 2.85 2.64
CA VAL A 310 9.44 2.96 1.32
C VAL A 310 9.51 1.63 0.57
N PHE A 311 10.64 0.94 0.56
CA PHE A 311 10.78 -0.35 -0.13
C PHE A 311 10.20 -1.52 0.66
N ALA A 312 10.26 -1.49 1.99
CA ALA A 312 9.75 -2.56 2.84
C ALA A 312 8.21 -2.57 2.95
N TRP A 313 7.57 -1.41 2.88
CA TRP A 313 6.16 -1.25 3.30
C TRP A 313 5.23 -0.76 2.19
N ASN A 314 5.75 -0.35 1.01
CA ASN A 314 4.92 0.28 0.00
C ASN A 314 5.14 -0.30 -1.40
N GLU A 315 4.04 -0.72 -2.03
CA GLU A 315 4.03 -1.18 -3.42
C GLU A 315 3.89 -0.02 -4.44
N ASN A 316 3.64 1.21 -3.97
CA ASN A 316 3.40 2.39 -4.82
C ASN A 316 4.64 3.30 -4.84
N VAL A 317 5.74 2.70 -5.29
CA VAL A 317 7.08 3.29 -5.36
C VAL A 317 7.57 3.28 -6.79
N TYR A 318 8.11 4.41 -7.25
CA TYR A 318 8.62 4.57 -8.62
C TYR A 318 10.00 5.22 -8.60
N PHE A 319 10.81 4.86 -9.60
CA PHE A 319 12.19 5.34 -9.77
C PHE A 319 12.58 5.34 -11.25
N PRO A 320 13.63 6.11 -11.66
CA PRO A 320 14.19 6.05 -13.01
C PRO A 320 14.74 4.65 -13.30
N LEU A 321 14.57 4.16 -14.53
CA LEU A 321 15.06 2.85 -14.93
C LEU A 321 16.59 2.79 -14.89
N SER A 322 17.26 3.86 -15.30
CA SER A 322 18.73 3.97 -15.28
C SER A 322 19.30 3.87 -13.85
N TRP A 323 18.57 4.36 -12.84
CA TRP A 323 18.97 4.16 -11.45
C TRP A 323 19.01 2.67 -11.10
N TRP A 324 17.96 1.92 -11.42
CA TRP A 324 17.89 0.48 -11.19
C TRP A 324 18.98 -0.28 -11.95
N ASP A 325 19.14 0.05 -13.26
CA ASP A 325 20.11 -0.60 -14.12
C ASP A 325 21.57 -0.34 -13.66
N GLY A 326 21.81 0.81 -13.00
CA GLY A 326 23.11 1.18 -12.42
C GLY A 326 23.45 0.55 -11.08
N LEU A 327 22.47 -0.11 -10.41
CA LEU A 327 22.72 -0.80 -9.14
C LEU A 327 23.58 -2.06 -9.34
N SER A 328 24.38 -2.39 -8.32
CA SER A 328 25.04 -3.69 -8.26
C SER A 328 24.00 -4.82 -8.11
N GLU A 329 24.32 -6.02 -8.57
CA GLU A 329 23.42 -7.17 -8.38
C GLU A 329 23.13 -7.44 -6.88
N THR A 330 24.12 -7.24 -6.01
CA THR A 330 23.95 -7.36 -4.55
C THR A 330 22.91 -6.35 -4.02
N ASP A 331 22.93 -5.10 -4.51
CA ASP A 331 21.96 -4.09 -4.08
C ASP A 331 20.55 -4.39 -4.61
N LYS A 332 20.45 -4.86 -5.86
CA LYS A 332 19.18 -5.31 -6.44
C LYS A 332 18.58 -6.46 -5.63
N GLU A 333 19.37 -7.48 -5.32
CA GLU A 333 18.94 -8.61 -4.50
C GLU A 333 18.49 -8.16 -3.11
N ALA A 334 19.21 -7.24 -2.47
CA ALA A 334 18.84 -6.70 -1.16
C ALA A 334 17.50 -5.93 -1.20
N LEU A 335 17.29 -5.10 -2.23
CA LEU A 335 16.02 -4.37 -2.42
C LEU A 335 14.85 -5.30 -2.74
N LEU A 336 15.07 -6.30 -3.59
CA LEU A 336 14.06 -7.31 -3.89
C LEU A 336 13.69 -8.12 -2.64
N ALA A 337 14.69 -8.55 -1.86
CA ALA A 337 14.47 -9.28 -0.61
C ALA A 337 13.72 -8.43 0.43
N LEU A 338 13.98 -7.12 0.48
CA LEU A 338 13.30 -6.19 1.35
C LEU A 338 11.82 -6.04 0.93
N ALA A 339 11.56 -5.85 -0.35
CA ALA A 339 10.21 -5.74 -0.89
C ALA A 339 9.41 -7.04 -0.78
N GLN A 340 10.06 -8.22 -0.88
CA GLN A 340 9.42 -9.52 -0.67
C GLN A 340 8.91 -9.69 0.76
N LYS A 341 9.69 -9.23 1.73
CA LYS A 341 9.31 -9.36 3.14
C LYS A 341 8.06 -8.57 3.49
N ALA A 342 7.69 -7.53 2.70
CA ALA A 342 6.49 -6.68 2.79
C ALA A 342 5.98 -6.49 4.24
N ASN A 343 6.92 -6.46 5.21
CA ASN A 343 6.61 -6.71 6.60
C ASN A 343 7.25 -5.62 7.45
N CYS A 344 6.41 -4.71 7.87
CA CYS A 344 6.65 -3.86 9.02
C CYS A 344 6.94 -4.63 10.33
N THR A 345 7.05 -5.97 10.27
CA THR A 345 7.20 -6.86 11.44
C THR A 345 8.64 -7.10 11.89
N THR A 346 9.63 -6.52 11.20
CA THR A 346 11.04 -6.65 11.58
C THR A 346 11.60 -5.27 11.95
N PRO A 347 12.31 -5.13 13.10
CA PRO A 347 12.96 -3.88 13.49
C PRO A 347 13.95 -3.38 12.43
N TYR A 348 14.04 -2.06 12.25
CA TYR A 348 15.00 -1.43 11.32
C TYR A 348 16.45 -1.88 11.59
N GLU A 349 16.85 -1.95 12.85
CA GLU A 349 18.21 -2.37 13.27
C GLU A 349 18.64 -3.76 12.75
N ASN A 350 17.67 -4.66 12.51
CA ASN A 350 17.90 -6.01 12.04
C ASN A 350 17.75 -6.13 10.51
N GLN A 351 17.66 -5.00 9.79
CA GLN A 351 17.50 -4.98 8.34
C GLN A 351 18.84 -4.70 7.65
N THR A 352 19.15 -5.48 6.66
CA THR A 352 20.22 -5.16 5.71
C THR A 352 19.59 -4.25 4.63
N PHE A 353 19.62 -2.95 4.84
CA PHE A 353 19.30 -1.98 3.80
C PHE A 353 20.62 -1.44 3.24
N PRO A 354 20.80 -1.41 1.93
CA PRO A 354 21.97 -0.81 1.31
C PRO A 354 21.84 0.73 1.40
N GLY A 355 22.17 1.31 2.58
CA GLY A 355 21.92 2.69 3.03
C GLY A 355 22.53 3.66 2.05
N SER A 356 22.82 3.91 1.09
CA SER A 356 23.39 4.90 0.12
C SER A 356 23.04 4.60 -1.33
N VAL A 357 22.15 3.62 -1.55
CA VAL A 357 21.76 3.20 -2.92
C VAL A 357 21.00 4.30 -3.64
N ILE A 358 20.30 5.15 -2.86
CA ILE A 358 19.55 6.28 -3.42
C ILE A 358 20.41 7.51 -3.25
N ASP A 359 21.06 7.92 -4.33
CA ASP A 359 21.83 9.17 -4.42
C ASP A 359 20.86 10.37 -4.46
N GLN A 360 20.09 10.52 -3.38
CA GLN A 360 19.18 11.64 -3.14
C GLN A 360 19.42 12.18 -1.74
N HIS A 361 19.86 13.44 -1.66
CA HIS A 361 20.26 14.05 -0.39
C HIS A 361 19.18 14.99 0.12
N ILE A 362 18.85 14.85 1.42
CA ILE A 362 17.94 15.78 2.10
C ILE A 362 18.62 17.14 2.22
N GLN A 363 17.95 18.18 1.73
CA GLN A 363 18.36 19.57 1.87
C GLN A 363 17.86 20.14 3.19
N SER A 364 16.58 19.92 3.51
CA SER A 364 15.96 20.37 4.74
C SER A 364 14.81 19.48 5.18
N VAL A 365 14.52 19.51 6.46
CA VAL A 365 13.30 18.96 7.06
C VAL A 365 12.57 20.12 7.72
N ILE A 366 11.41 20.47 7.22
CA ILE A 366 10.62 21.62 7.66
C ILE A 366 9.38 21.09 8.37
N PRO A 367 9.25 21.27 9.69
CA PRO A 367 8.01 20.92 10.38
C PRO A 367 6.89 21.85 9.93
N PHE A 368 5.71 21.29 9.73
CA PHE A 368 4.52 22.08 9.47
C PHE A 368 3.98 22.59 10.81
N PRO A 369 3.80 23.91 10.98
CA PRO A 369 3.25 24.46 12.20
C PRO A 369 1.78 24.06 12.34
N CYS A 370 1.46 23.46 13.48
CA CYS A 370 0.08 23.13 13.87
C CYS A 370 -0.75 24.37 14.11
#